data_ec0f0cf698e46fc9e97632e4db9708f3
#
_entry.id   ec0f0cf698e46fc9e97632e4db9708f3
#
_cell.length_a   1.000
_cell.length_b   1.000
_cell.length_c   1.000
_cell.angle_alpha   90.00
_cell.angle_beta   90.00
_cell.angle_gamma   90.00
#
_symmetry.space_group_name_H-M   'P 1'
#
loop_
_entity.id
_entity.type
_entity.pdbx_description
1 polymer ?
#
loop_
_entity_poly.entity_id
_entity_poly.type
_entity_poly.pdbx_seq_one_letter_code
_entity_poly.pdbx_strand_id
1 'polypeptide(L)'
;MDIVVIGGGPAGRTASIEAASIGENVTLIEKSAMGGTCLNEGCMVVIGLNDFSKFLLDAENFKKLEIIDETPDFAFSKIIKGVKDTVSKISHILEDETEEAGVKIVKGTAKLEDETVIVGDDSYDYDELIISTGARPFIPEIEGFENAITYKDILKLTELPEKINIVGSGVIAAEFAGIFSTMGTEVNVLCRNQFLGVLDEDIKNYVIKNLLPEVLIHENVQAKKIHEDHIVTEYGKIEGKTLFAVGMVPNSEIAANVVDLNEKGHIIVDKRMHTGHRHIYAAGDVAGKIGNTSISRAEGITAARNACGIYAEMDYIIIPYAINLYYDVAFLSSRNENKGIEGHIPGSAGPGSFWRALEGMTGITKMNVNKNRGVNKIFSISPSSRTSMAYISKLLKEGQGVDDFDDFMEVHPSTDAIYKLMRFFARFE
;
A
#
# COMPACT_ATOMS: atom_id res chain seq x y z
N MET A 1 -6.40 16.20 -28.95
CA MET A 1 -4.93 16.00 -28.80
C MET A 1 -4.65 14.51 -28.70
N ASP A 2 -3.46 14.10 -29.11
CA ASP A 2 -3.00 12.73 -28.94
C ASP A 2 -2.19 12.64 -27.65
N ILE A 3 -2.70 11.86 -26.68
CA ILE A 3 -2.05 11.65 -25.39
C ILE A 3 -1.54 10.21 -25.32
N VAL A 4 -0.25 10.07 -25.08
CA VAL A 4 0.37 8.76 -24.82
C VAL A 4 0.61 8.59 -23.32
N VAL A 5 0.19 7.45 -22.76
CA VAL A 5 0.41 7.08 -21.37
C VAL A 5 1.25 5.79 -21.32
N ILE A 6 2.36 5.79 -20.58
CA ILE A 6 3.23 4.62 -20.45
C ILE A 6 3.05 4.00 -19.06
N GLY A 7 2.48 2.78 -19.02
CA GLY A 7 2.23 1.99 -17.83
C GLY A 7 0.76 1.94 -17.44
N GLY A 8 0.17 0.74 -17.41
CA GLY A 8 -1.23 0.44 -17.08
C GLY A 8 -1.48 0.16 -15.59
N GLY A 9 -0.60 0.64 -14.71
CA GLY A 9 -0.82 0.61 -13.27
C GLY A 9 -1.87 1.62 -12.79
N PRO A 10 -2.10 1.75 -11.46
CA PRO A 10 -3.13 2.64 -10.93
C PRO A 10 -3.03 4.09 -11.43
N ALA A 11 -1.82 4.65 -11.55
CA ALA A 11 -1.63 6.01 -12.03
C ALA A 11 -1.99 6.14 -13.51
N GLY A 12 -1.37 5.32 -14.37
CA GLY A 12 -1.55 5.48 -15.82
C GLY A 12 -2.92 5.07 -16.32
N ARG A 13 -3.49 3.98 -15.78
CA ARG A 13 -4.87 3.61 -16.12
C ARG A 13 -5.86 4.73 -15.76
N THR A 14 -5.74 5.29 -14.55
CA THR A 14 -6.63 6.38 -14.12
C THR A 14 -6.39 7.64 -14.96
N ALA A 15 -5.13 7.97 -15.28
CA ALA A 15 -4.82 9.10 -16.17
C ALA A 15 -5.42 8.91 -17.57
N SER A 16 -5.32 7.70 -18.13
CA SER A 16 -5.87 7.41 -19.46
C SER A 16 -7.38 7.56 -19.51
N ILE A 17 -8.10 7.02 -18.52
CA ILE A 17 -9.56 7.14 -18.44
C ILE A 17 -9.99 8.60 -18.23
N GLU A 18 -9.29 9.35 -17.34
CA GLU A 18 -9.58 10.77 -17.12
C GLU A 18 -9.41 11.58 -18.41
N ALA A 19 -8.30 11.41 -19.13
CA ALA A 19 -8.05 12.12 -20.39
C ALA A 19 -9.06 11.75 -21.48
N ALA A 20 -9.40 10.46 -21.62
CA ALA A 20 -10.43 10.00 -22.55
C ALA A 20 -11.82 10.57 -22.21
N SER A 21 -12.16 10.67 -20.93
CA SER A 21 -13.43 11.26 -20.46
C SER A 21 -13.55 12.75 -20.77
N ILE A 22 -12.44 13.46 -20.92
CA ILE A 22 -12.36 14.86 -21.35
C ILE A 22 -12.54 14.99 -22.87
N GLY A 23 -12.37 13.89 -23.62
CA GLY A 23 -12.59 13.84 -25.07
C GLY A 23 -11.29 13.79 -25.88
N GLU A 24 -10.15 13.45 -25.24
CA GLU A 24 -8.87 13.33 -25.93
C GLU A 24 -8.67 11.94 -26.53
N ASN A 25 -7.78 11.84 -27.53
CA ASN A 25 -7.39 10.57 -28.14
C ASN A 25 -6.26 9.95 -27.33
N VAL A 26 -6.51 8.86 -26.60
CA VAL A 26 -5.58 8.30 -25.62
C VAL A 26 -5.07 6.94 -26.05
N THR A 27 -3.73 6.79 -26.08
CA THR A 27 -3.05 5.51 -26.25
C THR A 27 -2.33 5.14 -24.96
N LEU A 28 -2.74 4.03 -24.30
CA LEU A 28 -2.10 3.47 -23.13
C LEU A 28 -1.20 2.30 -23.53
N ILE A 29 0.09 2.39 -23.21
CA ILE A 29 1.07 1.34 -23.49
C ILE A 29 1.36 0.57 -22.21
N GLU A 30 1.10 -0.74 -22.21
CA GLU A 30 1.37 -1.63 -21.09
C GLU A 30 2.15 -2.89 -21.52
N LYS A 31 3.28 -3.13 -20.84
CA LYS A 31 4.17 -4.27 -21.17
C LYS A 31 3.72 -5.61 -20.62
N SER A 32 2.82 -5.58 -19.61
CA SER A 32 2.41 -6.77 -18.85
C SER A 32 0.87 -6.81 -18.71
N ALA A 33 0.37 -7.30 -17.59
CA ALA A 33 -1.05 -7.32 -17.28
C ALA A 33 -1.52 -5.95 -16.76
N MET A 34 -2.76 -5.57 -17.11
CA MET A 34 -3.40 -4.35 -16.62
C MET A 34 -3.49 -4.34 -15.08
N GLY A 35 -3.36 -3.16 -14.46
CA GLY A 35 -3.43 -2.98 -13.01
C GLY A 35 -2.06 -2.85 -12.32
N GLY A 36 -0.95 -3.12 -13.04
CA GLY A 36 0.42 -2.94 -12.56
C GLY A 36 0.74 -3.70 -11.28
N THR A 37 1.78 -3.27 -10.55
CA THR A 37 2.24 -3.91 -9.30
C THR A 37 1.12 -4.04 -8.25
N CYS A 38 0.29 -3.02 -8.07
CA CYS A 38 -0.76 -3.04 -7.05
C CYS A 38 -1.71 -4.25 -7.20
N LEU A 39 -2.18 -4.53 -8.41
CA LEU A 39 -3.06 -5.67 -8.66
C LEU A 39 -2.30 -6.99 -8.73
N ASN A 40 -1.25 -7.03 -9.53
CA ASN A 40 -0.68 -8.30 -9.99
C ASN A 40 0.35 -8.91 -9.02
N GLU A 41 0.98 -8.08 -8.18
CA GLU A 41 2.13 -8.50 -7.36
C GLU A 41 2.10 -7.92 -5.93
N GLY A 42 1.27 -6.90 -5.66
CA GLY A 42 1.28 -6.11 -4.43
C GLY A 42 -0.02 -6.18 -3.63
N CYS A 43 -0.71 -5.05 -3.49
CA CYS A 43 -1.84 -4.88 -2.57
C CYS A 43 -2.91 -5.97 -2.68
N MET A 44 -3.32 -6.35 -3.91
CA MET A 44 -4.39 -7.34 -4.08
C MET A 44 -3.93 -8.76 -3.75
N VAL A 45 -2.66 -9.08 -3.98
CA VAL A 45 -2.05 -10.34 -3.53
C VAL A 45 -2.02 -10.40 -2.01
N VAL A 46 -1.57 -9.33 -1.37
CA VAL A 46 -1.58 -9.20 0.10
C VAL A 46 -2.99 -9.33 0.66
N ILE A 47 -3.99 -8.64 0.08
CA ILE A 47 -5.39 -8.74 0.52
C ILE A 47 -5.89 -10.17 0.40
N GLY A 48 -5.71 -10.84 -0.75
CA GLY A 48 -6.18 -12.21 -0.96
C GLY A 48 -5.57 -13.20 0.03
N LEU A 49 -4.28 -13.08 0.34
CA LEU A 49 -3.62 -13.92 1.34
C LEU A 49 -4.07 -13.56 2.77
N ASN A 50 -4.21 -12.27 3.07
CA ASN A 50 -4.60 -11.80 4.40
C ASN A 50 -6.06 -12.13 4.75
N ASP A 51 -6.98 -12.14 3.78
CA ASP A 51 -8.36 -12.56 4.00
C ASP A 51 -8.43 -14.03 4.45
N PHE A 52 -7.61 -14.89 3.84
CA PHE A 52 -7.50 -16.28 4.29
C PHE A 52 -6.83 -16.38 5.68
N SER A 53 -5.80 -15.57 5.94
CA SER A 53 -5.16 -15.50 7.26
C SER A 53 -6.14 -15.06 8.36
N LYS A 54 -6.99 -14.05 8.07
CA LYS A 54 -8.05 -13.62 9.00
C LYS A 54 -9.01 -14.76 9.32
N PHE A 55 -9.44 -15.53 8.31
CA PHE A 55 -10.29 -16.70 8.50
C PHE A 55 -9.64 -17.74 9.42
N LEU A 56 -8.35 -18.04 9.25
CA LEU A 56 -7.63 -18.97 10.12
C LEU A 56 -7.57 -18.47 11.58
N LEU A 57 -7.28 -17.17 11.77
CA LEU A 57 -7.24 -16.56 13.10
C LEU A 57 -8.63 -16.56 13.78
N ASP A 58 -9.70 -16.37 13.01
CA ASP A 58 -11.06 -16.46 13.52
C ASP A 58 -11.41 -17.90 13.91
N ALA A 59 -11.03 -18.88 13.07
CA ALA A 59 -11.22 -20.30 13.39
C ALA A 59 -10.43 -20.70 14.65
N GLU A 60 -9.18 -20.24 14.79
CA GLU A 60 -8.37 -20.45 15.98
C GLU A 60 -9.02 -19.86 17.25
N ASN A 61 -9.58 -18.66 17.14
CA ASN A 61 -10.30 -18.00 18.22
C ASN A 61 -11.56 -18.79 18.62
N PHE A 62 -12.36 -19.26 17.65
CA PHE A 62 -13.53 -20.08 17.93
C PHE A 62 -13.16 -21.46 18.54
N LYS A 63 -12.02 -22.03 18.16
CA LYS A 63 -11.49 -23.23 18.80
C LYS A 63 -11.10 -22.98 20.26
N LYS A 64 -10.40 -21.86 20.55
CA LYS A 64 -10.06 -21.47 21.94
C LYS A 64 -11.31 -21.25 22.81
N LEU A 65 -12.40 -20.80 22.21
CA LEU A 65 -13.70 -20.63 22.88
C LEU A 65 -14.54 -21.91 22.93
N GLU A 66 -14.00 -23.04 22.47
CA GLU A 66 -14.70 -24.35 22.42
C GLU A 66 -16.00 -24.31 21.59
N ILE A 67 -16.11 -23.41 20.63
CA ILE A 67 -17.24 -23.28 19.70
C ILE A 67 -17.09 -24.23 18.53
N ILE A 68 -15.84 -24.48 18.10
CA ILE A 68 -15.48 -25.50 17.12
C ILE A 68 -14.38 -26.40 17.68
N ASP A 69 -14.35 -27.67 17.23
CA ASP A 69 -13.40 -28.65 17.75
C ASP A 69 -12.00 -28.50 17.16
N GLU A 70 -11.91 -28.18 15.86
CA GLU A 70 -10.65 -28.12 15.10
C GLU A 70 -10.58 -26.92 14.19
N THR A 71 -9.38 -26.42 13.94
CA THR A 71 -9.10 -25.44 12.88
C THR A 71 -9.03 -26.16 11.53
N PRO A 72 -9.48 -25.54 10.43
CA PRO A 72 -9.47 -26.19 9.13
C PRO A 72 -8.06 -26.41 8.59
N ASP A 73 -7.82 -27.59 8.03
CA ASP A 73 -6.66 -27.86 7.19
C ASP A 73 -6.76 -27.07 5.88
N PHE A 74 -5.61 -26.69 5.33
CA PHE A 74 -5.57 -25.98 4.05
C PHE A 74 -4.44 -26.45 3.14
N ALA A 75 -4.60 -26.21 1.84
CA ALA A 75 -3.57 -26.45 0.85
C ALA A 75 -3.03 -25.10 0.32
N PHE A 76 -1.83 -24.72 0.70
CA PHE A 76 -1.21 -23.45 0.31
C PHE A 76 -1.19 -23.24 -1.20
N SER A 77 -0.87 -24.27 -2.00
CA SER A 77 -0.87 -24.21 -3.46
C SER A 77 -2.24 -23.85 -4.05
N LYS A 78 -3.35 -24.27 -3.39
CA LYS A 78 -4.71 -23.89 -3.82
C LYS A 78 -5.03 -22.43 -3.50
N ILE A 79 -4.53 -21.91 -2.38
CA ILE A 79 -4.66 -20.49 -2.02
C ILE A 79 -3.92 -19.63 -3.06
N ILE A 80 -2.65 -19.95 -3.33
CA ILE A 80 -1.86 -19.26 -4.36
C ILE A 80 -2.55 -19.31 -5.73
N LYS A 81 -3.09 -20.47 -6.11
CA LYS A 81 -3.84 -20.58 -7.36
C LYS A 81 -5.08 -19.69 -7.36
N GLY A 82 -5.87 -19.70 -6.28
CA GLY A 82 -7.08 -18.89 -6.15
C GLY A 82 -6.77 -17.39 -6.25
N VAL A 83 -5.70 -16.91 -5.59
CA VAL A 83 -5.25 -15.53 -5.68
C VAL A 83 -4.84 -15.17 -7.11
N LYS A 84 -4.05 -16.04 -7.79
CA LYS A 84 -3.67 -15.84 -9.21
C LYS A 84 -4.89 -15.74 -10.13
N ASP A 85 -5.82 -16.68 -10.01
CA ASP A 85 -7.02 -16.73 -10.85
C ASP A 85 -7.86 -15.46 -10.64
N THR A 86 -8.00 -15.01 -9.39
CA THR A 86 -8.74 -13.78 -9.03
C THR A 86 -8.07 -12.53 -9.59
N VAL A 87 -6.75 -12.39 -9.38
CA VAL A 87 -5.97 -11.25 -9.89
C VAL A 87 -6.04 -11.19 -11.41
N SER A 88 -5.87 -12.34 -12.09
CA SER A 88 -5.98 -12.43 -13.55
C SER A 88 -7.36 -12.00 -14.04
N LYS A 89 -8.43 -12.46 -13.38
CA LYS A 89 -9.80 -12.06 -13.73
C LYS A 89 -10.01 -10.55 -13.56
N ILE A 90 -9.53 -9.98 -12.46
CA ILE A 90 -9.64 -8.52 -12.23
C ILE A 90 -8.84 -7.76 -13.28
N SER A 91 -7.64 -8.24 -13.65
CA SER A 91 -6.83 -7.59 -14.68
C SER A 91 -7.54 -7.49 -16.03
N HIS A 92 -8.23 -8.56 -16.46
CA HIS A 92 -9.05 -8.53 -17.69
C HIS A 92 -10.23 -7.55 -17.58
N ILE A 93 -10.93 -7.54 -16.43
CA ILE A 93 -12.01 -6.56 -16.19
C ILE A 93 -11.47 -5.12 -16.30
N LEU A 94 -10.31 -4.84 -15.71
CA LEU A 94 -9.71 -3.50 -15.82
C LEU A 94 -9.29 -3.15 -17.25
N GLU A 95 -8.88 -4.14 -18.04
CA GLU A 95 -8.56 -3.96 -19.46
C GLU A 95 -9.82 -3.61 -20.26
N ASP A 96 -10.88 -4.42 -20.12
CA ASP A 96 -12.19 -4.19 -20.77
C ASP A 96 -12.76 -2.81 -20.42
N GLU A 97 -12.81 -2.46 -19.11
CA GLU A 97 -13.29 -1.14 -18.66
C GLU A 97 -12.46 0.02 -19.22
N THR A 98 -11.16 -0.18 -19.45
CA THR A 98 -10.28 0.85 -19.99
C THR A 98 -10.53 1.06 -21.47
N GLU A 99 -10.76 -0.01 -22.24
CA GLU A 99 -11.14 0.04 -23.65
C GLU A 99 -12.55 0.63 -23.82
N GLU A 100 -13.52 0.24 -22.98
CA GLU A 100 -14.88 0.80 -22.96
C GLU A 100 -14.89 2.31 -22.67
N ALA A 101 -13.92 2.80 -21.91
CA ALA A 101 -13.71 4.23 -21.66
C ALA A 101 -13.16 4.99 -22.89
N GLY A 102 -12.89 4.31 -24.01
CA GLY A 102 -12.37 4.91 -25.23
C GLY A 102 -10.84 4.98 -25.33
N VAL A 103 -10.12 4.29 -24.46
CA VAL A 103 -8.64 4.25 -24.46
C VAL A 103 -8.16 3.13 -25.40
N LYS A 104 -7.25 3.46 -26.31
CA LYS A 104 -6.54 2.46 -27.11
C LYS A 104 -5.43 1.82 -26.29
N ILE A 105 -5.50 0.51 -26.04
CA ILE A 105 -4.45 -0.24 -25.33
C ILE A 105 -3.45 -0.83 -26.33
N VAL A 106 -2.16 -0.60 -26.09
CA VAL A 106 -1.05 -1.17 -26.84
C VAL A 106 -0.21 -2.04 -25.91
N LYS A 107 -0.12 -3.33 -26.24
CA LYS A 107 0.70 -4.28 -25.47
C LYS A 107 2.15 -4.23 -25.95
N GLY A 108 3.08 -3.93 -25.06
CA GLY A 108 4.50 -3.93 -25.36
C GLY A 108 5.33 -3.04 -24.46
N THR A 109 6.64 -3.19 -24.55
CA THR A 109 7.59 -2.37 -23.81
C THR A 109 7.88 -1.09 -24.58
N ALA A 110 7.52 0.05 -23.99
CA ALA A 110 7.79 1.36 -24.57
C ALA A 110 9.28 1.74 -24.42
N LYS A 111 9.79 2.47 -25.42
CA LYS A 111 11.02 3.23 -25.37
C LYS A 111 10.71 4.67 -25.77
N LEU A 112 11.37 5.63 -25.16
CA LEU A 112 11.28 7.04 -25.53
C LEU A 112 12.53 7.40 -26.34
N GLU A 113 12.34 7.72 -27.60
CA GLU A 113 13.42 8.12 -28.52
C GLU A 113 13.06 9.49 -29.11
N ASP A 114 13.88 10.49 -28.83
CA ASP A 114 13.59 11.89 -29.12
C ASP A 114 12.22 12.34 -28.55
N GLU A 115 11.26 12.69 -29.37
CA GLU A 115 9.90 13.10 -28.99
C GLU A 115 8.85 12.05 -29.44
N THR A 116 9.23 10.77 -29.56
CA THR A 116 8.36 9.69 -30.03
C THR A 116 8.46 8.47 -29.13
N VAL A 117 7.35 7.82 -28.87
CA VAL A 117 7.31 6.55 -28.12
C VAL A 117 7.32 5.37 -29.08
N ILE A 118 8.28 4.47 -28.93
CA ILE A 118 8.47 3.29 -29.77
C ILE A 118 8.03 2.04 -29.01
N VAL A 119 7.25 1.17 -29.67
CA VAL A 119 6.85 -0.15 -29.17
C VAL A 119 7.05 -1.21 -30.27
N GLY A 120 8.07 -2.03 -30.13
CA GLY A 120 8.47 -2.95 -31.23
C GLY A 120 8.94 -2.18 -32.45
N ASP A 121 8.23 -2.36 -33.55
CA ASP A 121 8.49 -1.65 -34.84
C ASP A 121 7.54 -0.44 -35.04
N ASP A 122 6.57 -0.23 -34.13
CA ASP A 122 5.59 0.85 -34.23
C ASP A 122 6.07 2.09 -33.48
N SER A 123 5.70 3.28 -34.00
CA SER A 123 5.94 4.57 -33.39
C SER A 123 4.64 5.30 -33.06
N TYR A 124 4.63 6.04 -31.96
CA TYR A 124 3.51 6.79 -31.43
C TYR A 124 3.95 8.21 -31.14
N ASP A 125 3.54 9.14 -31.98
CA ASP A 125 3.71 10.56 -31.74
C ASP A 125 2.67 11.02 -30.70
N TYR A 126 2.98 12.08 -29.97
CA TYR A 126 2.11 12.60 -28.93
C TYR A 126 2.13 14.14 -28.86
N ASP A 127 1.00 14.74 -28.53
CA ASP A 127 0.94 16.13 -28.08
C ASP A 127 1.37 16.24 -26.61
N GLU A 128 0.98 15.22 -25.78
CA GLU A 128 1.33 15.16 -24.35
C GLU A 128 1.65 13.69 -23.95
N LEU A 129 2.65 13.52 -23.11
CA LEU A 129 3.12 12.24 -22.60
C LEU A 129 2.96 12.14 -21.07
N ILE A 130 2.41 11.03 -20.59
CA ILE A 130 2.32 10.74 -19.14
C ILE A 130 3.11 9.47 -18.84
N ILE A 131 4.18 9.61 -18.03
CA ILE A 131 5.05 8.49 -17.63
C ILE A 131 4.56 7.95 -16.28
N SER A 132 4.09 6.69 -16.26
CA SER A 132 3.55 6.01 -15.07
C SER A 132 4.07 4.59 -14.95
N THR A 133 5.36 4.41 -15.20
CA THR A 133 6.08 3.14 -15.24
C THR A 133 6.28 2.47 -13.88
N GLY A 134 5.92 3.17 -12.79
CA GLY A 134 5.93 2.65 -11.43
C GLY A 134 7.35 2.39 -10.88
N ALA A 135 7.46 1.37 -10.04
CA ALA A 135 8.70 0.98 -9.39
C ALA A 135 8.81 -0.55 -9.29
N ARG A 136 10.01 -1.03 -8.97
CA ARG A 136 10.35 -2.44 -8.74
C ARG A 136 11.00 -2.63 -7.37
N PRO A 137 11.09 -3.87 -6.83
CA PRO A 137 11.78 -4.12 -5.56
C PRO A 137 13.22 -3.62 -5.61
N PHE A 138 13.65 -2.98 -4.53
CA PHE A 138 15.07 -2.74 -4.31
C PHE A 138 15.75 -4.04 -3.88
N ILE A 139 16.81 -4.43 -4.58
CA ILE A 139 17.64 -5.58 -4.24
C ILE A 139 18.95 -5.04 -3.65
N PRO A 140 19.21 -5.22 -2.35
CA PRO A 140 20.46 -4.76 -1.74
C PRO A 140 21.63 -5.62 -2.21
N GLU A 141 22.80 -4.99 -2.36
CA GLU A 141 24.06 -5.67 -2.68
C GLU A 141 24.62 -6.42 -1.45
N ILE A 142 23.99 -7.54 -1.13
CA ILE A 142 24.41 -8.45 -0.06
C ILE A 142 24.90 -9.74 -0.71
N GLU A 143 26.00 -10.32 -0.26
CA GLU A 143 26.52 -11.58 -0.80
C GLU A 143 25.43 -12.66 -0.78
N GLY A 144 25.15 -13.27 -1.95
CA GLY A 144 24.11 -14.29 -2.11
C GLY A 144 22.68 -13.74 -2.26
N PHE A 145 22.51 -12.46 -2.60
CA PHE A 145 21.21 -11.82 -2.75
C PHE A 145 20.28 -12.54 -3.76
N GLU A 146 20.86 -13.25 -4.71
CA GLU A 146 20.15 -14.06 -5.73
C GLU A 146 19.36 -15.24 -5.12
N ASN A 147 19.67 -15.64 -3.89
CA ASN A 147 18.93 -16.67 -3.15
C ASN A 147 17.67 -16.12 -2.45
N ALA A 148 17.53 -14.80 -2.36
CA ALA A 148 16.36 -14.18 -1.76
C ALA A 148 15.23 -14.02 -2.78
N ILE A 149 14.00 -14.03 -2.25
CA ILE A 149 12.79 -13.70 -3.00
C ILE A 149 12.34 -12.27 -2.68
N THR A 150 11.44 -11.75 -3.50
CA THR A 150 10.75 -10.47 -3.28
C THR A 150 9.24 -10.69 -3.29
N TYR A 151 8.45 -9.63 -3.06
CA TYR A 151 6.99 -9.72 -3.17
C TYR A 151 6.53 -10.23 -4.54
N LYS A 152 7.30 -10.05 -5.61
CA LYS A 152 7.01 -10.55 -6.96
C LYS A 152 7.04 -12.08 -7.08
N ASP A 153 7.69 -12.73 -6.14
CA ASP A 153 7.90 -14.17 -6.16
C ASP A 153 6.89 -14.93 -5.29
N ILE A 154 6.10 -14.20 -4.47
CA ILE A 154 5.13 -14.81 -3.55
C ILE A 154 4.15 -15.72 -4.30
N LEU A 155 3.59 -15.25 -5.40
CA LEU A 155 2.68 -16.06 -6.21
C LEU A 155 3.37 -17.22 -6.95
N LYS A 156 4.70 -17.32 -6.94
CA LYS A 156 5.46 -18.43 -7.53
C LYS A 156 5.75 -19.55 -6.54
N LEU A 157 5.51 -19.31 -5.24
CA LEU A 157 5.69 -20.32 -4.21
C LEU A 157 4.73 -21.49 -4.44
N THR A 158 5.25 -22.70 -4.39
CA THR A 158 4.49 -23.95 -4.55
C THR A 158 4.07 -24.54 -3.21
N GLU A 159 4.79 -24.21 -2.16
CA GLU A 159 4.60 -24.68 -0.78
C GLU A 159 4.86 -23.55 0.21
N LEU A 160 4.25 -23.66 1.37
CA LEU A 160 4.47 -22.73 2.47
C LEU A 160 5.87 -23.00 3.05
N PRO A 161 6.76 -22.00 3.14
CA PRO A 161 8.05 -22.20 3.77
C PRO A 161 7.88 -22.50 5.26
N GLU A 162 8.63 -23.47 5.80
CA GLU A 162 8.64 -23.76 7.24
C GLU A 162 9.15 -22.58 8.05
N LYS A 163 10.19 -21.89 7.53
CA LYS A 163 10.82 -20.72 8.12
C LYS A 163 11.07 -19.64 7.07
N ILE A 164 10.86 -18.38 7.45
CA ILE A 164 11.14 -17.25 6.57
C ILE A 164 11.81 -16.10 7.34
N ASN A 165 12.82 -15.52 6.71
CA ASN A 165 13.52 -14.33 7.19
C ASN A 165 13.10 -13.13 6.33
N ILE A 166 12.34 -12.20 6.87
CA ILE A 166 11.89 -11.00 6.15
C ILE A 166 12.86 -9.86 6.46
N VAL A 167 13.64 -9.45 5.48
CA VAL A 167 14.55 -8.30 5.61
C VAL A 167 13.82 -7.04 5.24
N GLY A 168 13.54 -6.20 6.24
CA GLY A 168 12.78 -4.96 6.09
C GLY A 168 12.06 -4.56 7.36
N SER A 169 11.71 -3.27 7.49
CA SER A 169 11.07 -2.73 8.69
C SER A 169 9.74 -2.02 8.42
N GLY A 170 9.30 -2.01 7.16
CA GLY A 170 8.14 -1.26 6.73
C GLY A 170 6.84 -2.07 6.65
N VAL A 171 5.83 -1.46 6.03
CA VAL A 171 4.48 -2.01 5.86
C VAL A 171 4.50 -3.39 5.19
N ILE A 172 5.23 -3.53 4.08
CA ILE A 172 5.34 -4.79 3.32
C ILE A 172 5.89 -5.92 4.21
N ALA A 173 6.92 -5.62 5.03
CA ALA A 173 7.48 -6.60 5.95
C ALA A 173 6.45 -7.04 7.00
N ALA A 174 5.69 -6.10 7.57
CA ALA A 174 4.66 -6.40 8.56
C ALA A 174 3.51 -7.23 7.98
N GLU A 175 3.05 -6.90 6.78
CA GLU A 175 1.94 -7.60 6.11
C GLU A 175 2.33 -9.06 5.81
N PHE A 176 3.48 -9.31 5.20
CA PHE A 176 3.93 -10.68 4.95
C PHE A 176 4.28 -11.42 6.24
N ALA A 177 4.82 -10.74 7.26
CA ALA A 177 5.05 -11.37 8.55
C ALA A 177 3.75 -11.88 9.18
N GLY A 178 2.68 -11.07 9.16
CA GLY A 178 1.36 -11.49 9.64
C GLY A 178 0.77 -12.64 8.84
N ILE A 179 0.85 -12.59 7.51
CA ILE A 179 0.35 -13.65 6.62
C ILE A 179 1.06 -14.97 6.88
N PHE A 180 2.38 -14.99 6.81
CA PHE A 180 3.16 -16.23 6.95
C PHE A 180 3.07 -16.82 8.35
N SER A 181 3.18 -16.00 9.41
CA SER A 181 3.06 -16.50 10.80
C SER A 181 1.70 -17.11 11.07
N THR A 182 0.62 -16.48 10.59
CA THR A 182 -0.73 -17.04 10.75
C THR A 182 -0.93 -18.38 10.02
N MET A 183 -0.25 -18.56 8.89
CA MET A 183 -0.29 -19.82 8.15
C MET A 183 0.62 -20.91 8.73
N GLY A 184 1.36 -20.64 9.82
CA GLY A 184 2.19 -21.60 10.53
C GLY A 184 3.68 -21.57 10.17
N THR A 185 4.14 -20.60 9.40
CA THR A 185 5.58 -20.35 9.14
C THR A 185 6.26 -19.72 10.35
N GLU A 186 7.44 -20.19 10.74
CA GLU A 186 8.30 -19.50 11.70
C GLU A 186 8.89 -18.24 11.04
N VAL A 187 8.53 -17.06 11.56
CA VAL A 187 8.86 -15.77 10.91
C VAL A 187 9.85 -14.98 11.74
N ASN A 188 10.98 -14.63 11.13
CA ASN A 188 11.92 -13.65 11.63
C ASN A 188 11.86 -12.38 10.77
N VAL A 189 11.73 -11.21 11.39
CA VAL A 189 11.84 -9.91 10.73
C VAL A 189 13.14 -9.24 11.13
N LEU A 190 14.00 -8.96 10.16
CA LEU A 190 15.32 -8.34 10.39
C LEU A 190 15.27 -6.88 9.95
N CYS A 191 15.44 -5.97 10.89
CA CYS A 191 15.36 -4.54 10.70
C CYS A 191 16.71 -3.86 10.95
N ARG A 192 17.18 -3.09 9.98
CA ARG A 192 18.37 -2.23 10.16
C ARG A 192 18.17 -1.15 11.24
N ASN A 193 16.92 -0.67 11.36
CA ASN A 193 16.46 0.33 12.31
C ASN A 193 15.22 -0.21 13.03
N GLN A 194 14.35 0.68 13.52
CA GLN A 194 13.11 0.32 14.18
C GLN A 194 12.10 -0.31 13.21
N PHE A 195 11.40 -1.33 13.67
CA PHE A 195 10.24 -1.92 12.98
C PHE A 195 9.06 -0.96 13.03
N LEU A 196 8.36 -0.79 11.91
CA LEU A 196 7.19 0.09 11.77
C LEU A 196 7.42 1.50 12.36
N GLY A 197 8.59 2.10 12.10
CA GLY A 197 8.95 3.42 12.63
C GLY A 197 8.01 4.57 12.20
N VAL A 198 7.04 4.33 11.33
CA VAL A 198 5.97 5.26 10.96
C VAL A 198 4.88 5.35 12.02
N LEU A 199 4.77 4.36 12.91
CA LEU A 199 3.78 4.31 13.97
C LEU A 199 4.34 4.89 15.28
N ASP A 200 3.47 5.50 16.07
CA ASP A 200 3.80 5.85 17.44
C ASP A 200 4.10 4.59 18.26
N GLU A 201 4.96 4.71 19.27
CA GLU A 201 5.50 3.58 20.03
C GLU A 201 4.41 2.71 20.68
N ASP A 202 3.39 3.31 21.24
CA ASP A 202 2.26 2.60 21.88
C ASP A 202 1.40 1.84 20.85
N ILE A 203 1.20 2.42 19.66
CA ILE A 203 0.50 1.77 18.55
C ILE A 203 1.35 0.62 17.97
N LYS A 204 2.65 0.84 17.79
CA LYS A 204 3.59 -0.20 17.36
C LYS A 204 3.60 -1.38 18.35
N ASN A 205 3.66 -1.09 19.65
CA ASN A 205 3.61 -2.11 20.68
C ASN A 205 2.29 -2.89 20.67
N TYR A 206 1.15 -2.21 20.41
CA TYR A 206 -0.12 -2.90 20.23
C TYR A 206 -0.08 -3.85 19.02
N VAL A 207 0.46 -3.41 17.88
CA VAL A 207 0.61 -4.24 16.67
C VAL A 207 1.46 -5.47 16.94
N ILE A 208 2.65 -5.29 17.51
CA ILE A 208 3.58 -6.40 17.79
C ILE A 208 2.93 -7.41 18.74
N LYS A 209 2.36 -6.92 19.84
CA LYS A 209 1.82 -7.78 20.88
C LYS A 209 0.54 -8.53 20.47
N ASN A 210 -0.35 -7.87 19.71
CA ASN A 210 -1.69 -8.39 19.49
C ASN A 210 -1.95 -8.85 18.06
N LEU A 211 -1.23 -8.31 17.06
CA LEU A 211 -1.43 -8.65 15.66
C LEU A 211 -0.29 -9.48 15.07
N LEU A 212 0.89 -9.46 15.70
CA LEU A 212 2.08 -10.21 15.28
C LEU A 212 2.72 -10.98 16.45
N PRO A 213 1.96 -11.66 17.33
CA PRO A 213 2.50 -12.22 18.57
C PRO A 213 3.52 -13.33 18.36
N GLU A 214 3.45 -14.04 17.23
CA GLU A 214 4.34 -15.17 16.90
C GLU A 214 5.52 -14.75 16.00
N VAL A 215 5.67 -13.46 15.70
CA VAL A 215 6.74 -12.95 14.84
C VAL A 215 7.94 -12.54 15.67
N LEU A 216 9.12 -13.07 15.35
CA LEU A 216 10.38 -12.69 16.00
C LEU A 216 10.96 -11.46 15.30
N ILE A 217 10.96 -10.32 15.98
CA ILE A 217 11.43 -9.04 15.42
C ILE A 217 12.81 -8.73 15.96
N HIS A 218 13.79 -8.61 15.05
CA HIS A 218 15.18 -8.30 15.34
C HIS A 218 15.50 -6.89 14.82
N GLU A 219 15.45 -5.91 15.71
CA GLU A 219 15.83 -4.53 15.38
C GLU A 219 17.36 -4.33 15.49
N ASN A 220 17.89 -3.38 14.69
CA ASN A 220 19.31 -3.06 14.60
C ASN A 220 20.17 -4.26 14.16
N VAL A 221 19.65 -5.10 13.28
CA VAL A 221 20.32 -6.27 12.71
C VAL A 221 20.53 -6.08 11.21
N GLN A 222 21.73 -6.44 10.74
CA GLN A 222 22.10 -6.39 9.33
C GLN A 222 22.34 -7.78 8.75
N ALA A 223 21.75 -8.03 7.58
CA ALA A 223 22.11 -9.18 6.77
C ALA A 223 23.49 -9.00 6.17
N LYS A 224 24.36 -10.00 6.29
CA LYS A 224 25.74 -10.02 5.73
C LYS A 224 25.87 -10.94 4.54
N LYS A 225 25.19 -12.08 4.60
CA LYS A 225 25.23 -13.09 3.53
C LYS A 225 23.92 -13.86 3.52
N ILE A 226 23.44 -14.21 2.33
CA ILE A 226 22.20 -14.94 2.13
C ILE A 226 22.52 -16.27 1.44
N HIS A 227 21.98 -17.34 2.01
CA HIS A 227 21.97 -18.67 1.43
C HIS A 227 20.54 -19.08 1.10
N GLU A 228 20.36 -20.17 0.40
CA GLU A 228 19.04 -20.67 -0.01
C GLU A 228 18.13 -20.97 1.20
N ASP A 229 18.71 -21.50 2.29
CA ASP A 229 18.04 -22.00 3.49
C ASP A 229 18.31 -21.17 4.77
N HIS A 230 19.13 -20.12 4.70
CA HIS A 230 19.45 -19.30 5.88
C HIS A 230 20.06 -17.95 5.52
N ILE A 231 20.03 -17.03 6.49
CA ILE A 231 20.69 -15.74 6.43
C ILE A 231 21.78 -15.66 7.53
N VAL A 232 22.91 -15.05 7.21
CA VAL A 232 23.99 -14.75 8.17
C VAL A 232 23.92 -13.29 8.55
N THR A 233 23.93 -13.02 9.86
CA THR A 233 23.96 -11.69 10.45
C THR A 233 25.23 -11.51 11.29
N GLU A 234 25.43 -10.34 11.91
CA GLU A 234 26.48 -10.12 12.90
C GLU A 234 26.33 -10.98 14.16
N TYR A 235 25.13 -11.47 14.44
CA TYR A 235 24.82 -12.30 15.63
C TYR A 235 24.81 -13.80 15.33
N GLY A 236 25.03 -14.19 14.08
CA GLY A 236 25.06 -15.59 13.66
C GLY A 236 24.08 -15.94 12.55
N LYS A 237 23.87 -17.24 12.40
CA LYS A 237 23.02 -17.83 11.39
C LYS A 237 21.56 -17.87 11.86
N ILE A 238 20.62 -17.50 10.98
CA ILE A 238 19.17 -17.65 11.19
C ILE A 238 18.62 -18.49 10.03
N GLU A 239 18.02 -19.61 10.36
CA GLU A 239 17.42 -20.54 9.37
C GLU A 239 16.20 -19.94 8.71
N GLY A 240 15.95 -20.27 7.45
CA GLY A 240 14.75 -19.90 6.69
C GLY A 240 15.06 -19.22 5.36
N LYS A 241 14.09 -19.30 4.46
CA LYS A 241 14.11 -18.59 3.16
C LYS A 241 14.11 -17.08 3.36
N THR A 242 14.86 -16.33 2.57
CA THR A 242 14.92 -14.86 2.73
C THR A 242 13.96 -14.15 1.78
N LEU A 243 13.16 -13.21 2.31
CA LEU A 243 12.29 -12.28 1.58
C LEU A 243 12.78 -10.84 1.76
N PHE A 244 13.07 -10.14 0.68
CA PHE A 244 13.38 -8.71 0.73
C PHE A 244 12.12 -7.83 0.72
N ALA A 245 12.00 -6.95 1.71
CA ALA A 245 10.98 -5.92 1.86
C ALA A 245 11.60 -4.56 2.23
N VAL A 246 12.70 -4.19 1.55
CA VAL A 246 13.60 -3.06 1.90
C VAL A 246 13.41 -1.81 1.05
N GLY A 247 12.29 -1.70 0.37
CA GLY A 247 11.93 -0.54 -0.46
C GLY A 247 11.89 -0.85 -1.95
N MET A 248 11.79 0.22 -2.74
CA MET A 248 11.54 0.14 -4.18
C MET A 248 12.45 1.10 -4.95
N VAL A 249 12.71 0.78 -6.22
CA VAL A 249 13.48 1.59 -7.17
C VAL A 249 12.53 2.00 -8.30
N PRO A 250 12.45 3.28 -8.67
CA PRO A 250 11.61 3.75 -9.77
C PRO A 250 12.07 3.16 -11.12
N ASN A 251 11.10 2.91 -12.02
CA ASN A 251 11.38 2.50 -13.40
C ASN A 251 11.48 3.74 -14.31
N SER A 252 12.44 4.60 -14.04
CA SER A 252 12.62 5.90 -14.70
C SER A 252 13.62 5.87 -15.86
N GLU A 253 14.25 4.72 -16.10
CA GLU A 253 15.30 4.57 -17.13
C GLU A 253 14.82 4.99 -18.51
N ILE A 254 13.53 4.78 -18.80
CA ILE A 254 12.92 5.17 -20.08
C ILE A 254 13.03 6.66 -20.38
N ALA A 255 13.09 7.50 -19.35
CA ALA A 255 13.08 8.95 -19.47
C ALA A 255 14.35 9.63 -18.93
N ALA A 256 15.35 8.86 -18.51
CA ALA A 256 16.55 9.39 -17.83
C ALA A 256 17.36 10.40 -18.66
N ASN A 257 17.28 10.35 -19.98
CA ASN A 257 17.96 11.30 -20.88
C ASN A 257 17.08 12.49 -21.28
N VAL A 258 15.81 12.52 -20.85
CA VAL A 258 14.83 13.50 -21.30
C VAL A 258 14.34 14.39 -20.14
N VAL A 259 14.20 13.82 -18.94
CA VAL A 259 13.70 14.55 -17.77
C VAL A 259 14.67 14.47 -16.59
N ASP A 260 14.57 15.41 -15.67
CA ASP A 260 15.40 15.44 -14.47
C ASP A 260 14.99 14.35 -13.47
N LEU A 261 16.00 13.64 -12.94
CA LEU A 261 15.83 12.65 -11.87
C LEU A 261 16.44 13.17 -10.56
N ASN A 262 15.83 12.80 -9.44
CA ASN A 262 16.43 13.06 -8.13
C ASN A 262 17.51 12.02 -7.78
N GLU A 263 18.20 12.20 -6.64
CA GLU A 263 19.26 11.30 -6.16
C GLU A 263 18.85 9.84 -5.99
N LYS A 264 17.54 9.57 -5.85
CA LYS A 264 16.97 8.22 -5.73
C LYS A 264 16.47 7.67 -7.07
N GLY A 265 16.67 8.38 -8.15
CA GLY A 265 16.26 8.01 -9.49
C GLY A 265 14.79 8.30 -9.84
N HIS A 266 14.00 8.95 -8.97
CA HIS A 266 12.63 9.31 -9.32
C HIS A 266 12.58 10.52 -10.24
N ILE A 267 11.61 10.54 -11.15
CA ILE A 267 11.33 11.69 -12.01
C ILE A 267 10.87 12.87 -11.14
N ILE A 268 11.54 14.01 -11.30
CA ILE A 268 11.19 15.25 -10.58
C ILE A 268 9.94 15.84 -11.21
N VAL A 269 8.90 16.07 -10.41
CA VAL A 269 7.66 16.71 -10.84
C VAL A 269 7.26 17.83 -9.88
N ASP A 270 6.58 18.85 -10.42
CA ASP A 270 5.91 19.88 -9.65
C ASP A 270 4.57 19.38 -9.05
N LYS A 271 3.78 20.27 -8.45
CA LYS A 271 2.44 19.93 -7.92
C LYS A 271 1.43 19.59 -9.00
N ARG A 272 1.67 19.97 -10.23
CA ARG A 272 0.83 19.71 -11.39
C ARG A 272 1.21 18.41 -12.10
N MET A 273 2.15 17.65 -11.55
CA MET A 273 2.75 16.43 -12.12
C MET A 273 3.59 16.69 -13.39
N HIS A 274 3.94 17.95 -13.67
CA HIS A 274 4.76 18.34 -14.80
C HIS A 274 6.25 18.13 -14.50
N THR A 275 7.01 17.56 -15.43
CA THR A 275 8.43 17.20 -15.22
C THR A 275 9.40 18.39 -15.41
N GLY A 276 8.89 19.55 -15.79
CA GLY A 276 9.73 20.67 -16.27
C GLY A 276 10.12 20.56 -17.74
N HIS A 277 10.06 19.38 -18.35
CA HIS A 277 10.22 19.18 -19.77
C HIS A 277 8.85 19.38 -20.48
N ARG A 278 8.86 20.15 -21.56
CA ARG A 278 7.65 20.49 -22.33
C ARG A 278 6.91 19.22 -22.74
N HIS A 279 5.59 19.19 -22.55
CA HIS A 279 4.71 18.09 -22.93
C HIS A 279 4.93 16.76 -22.18
N ILE A 280 5.66 16.73 -21.06
CA ILE A 280 5.89 15.49 -20.32
C ILE A 280 5.46 15.62 -18.86
N TYR A 281 4.62 14.72 -18.43
CA TYR A 281 4.16 14.53 -17.04
C TYR A 281 4.62 13.18 -16.50
N ALA A 282 4.69 13.04 -15.18
CA ALA A 282 4.91 11.73 -14.56
C ALA A 282 4.04 11.58 -13.31
N ALA A 283 3.54 10.35 -13.06
CA ALA A 283 2.65 10.05 -11.95
C ALA A 283 2.87 8.65 -11.38
N GLY A 284 2.59 8.48 -10.10
CA GLY A 284 2.77 7.24 -9.36
C GLY A 284 4.21 7.04 -8.86
N ASP A 285 4.56 5.79 -8.56
CA ASP A 285 5.82 5.47 -7.88
C ASP A 285 7.07 5.93 -8.64
N VAL A 286 6.99 6.11 -9.95
CA VAL A 286 8.09 6.65 -10.75
C VAL A 286 8.43 8.10 -10.38
N ALA A 287 7.43 8.89 -9.93
CA ALA A 287 7.61 10.26 -9.43
C ALA A 287 8.02 10.31 -7.94
N GLY A 288 7.83 9.22 -7.21
CA GLY A 288 8.41 8.98 -5.89
C GLY A 288 7.98 9.93 -4.78
N LYS A 289 6.82 10.57 -4.90
CA LYS A 289 6.32 11.46 -3.82
C LYS A 289 5.91 10.65 -2.61
N ILE A 290 5.06 9.65 -2.80
CA ILE A 290 4.56 8.76 -1.76
C ILE A 290 4.10 7.46 -2.43
N GLY A 291 4.71 6.32 -2.14
CA GLY A 291 4.35 5.01 -2.71
C GLY A 291 3.01 4.49 -2.15
N ASN A 292 1.89 4.95 -2.70
CA ASN A 292 0.53 4.57 -2.29
C ASN A 292 -0.41 4.60 -3.49
N THR A 293 -1.22 3.56 -3.66
CA THR A 293 -2.14 3.40 -4.79
C THR A 293 -3.15 4.55 -4.92
N SER A 294 -3.71 5.02 -3.80
CA SER A 294 -4.69 6.11 -3.82
C SER A 294 -4.06 7.43 -4.29
N ILE A 295 -2.81 7.66 -3.88
CA ILE A 295 -2.04 8.82 -4.33
C ILE A 295 -1.68 8.69 -5.80
N SER A 296 -1.19 7.53 -6.22
CA SER A 296 -0.86 7.27 -7.62
C SER A 296 -2.06 7.56 -8.55
N ARG A 297 -3.29 7.17 -8.12
CA ARG A 297 -4.52 7.51 -8.87
C ARG A 297 -4.77 9.02 -8.92
N ALA A 298 -4.66 9.70 -7.78
CA ALA A 298 -4.85 11.15 -7.72
C ALA A 298 -3.80 11.91 -8.54
N GLU A 299 -2.55 11.47 -8.51
CA GLU A 299 -1.47 12.00 -9.36
C GLU A 299 -1.78 11.76 -10.84
N GLY A 300 -2.29 10.56 -11.22
CA GLY A 300 -2.71 10.27 -12.58
C GLY A 300 -3.81 11.20 -13.07
N ILE A 301 -4.86 11.44 -12.26
CA ILE A 301 -5.92 12.42 -12.56
C ILE A 301 -5.33 13.81 -12.75
N THR A 302 -4.43 14.21 -11.84
CA THR A 302 -3.81 15.56 -11.88
C THR A 302 -2.95 15.73 -13.13
N ALA A 303 -2.15 14.72 -13.48
CA ALA A 303 -1.33 14.71 -14.70
C ALA A 303 -2.22 14.81 -15.95
N ALA A 304 -3.27 13.97 -16.05
CA ALA A 304 -4.19 13.96 -17.18
C ALA A 304 -4.90 15.30 -17.37
N ARG A 305 -5.44 15.88 -16.30
CA ARG A 305 -6.10 17.20 -16.37
C ARG A 305 -5.17 18.28 -16.88
N ASN A 306 -3.94 18.36 -16.34
CA ASN A 306 -2.98 19.36 -16.78
C ASN A 306 -2.51 19.12 -18.21
N ALA A 307 -2.33 17.88 -18.64
CA ALA A 307 -2.06 17.52 -20.02
C ALA A 307 -3.19 17.99 -20.96
N CYS A 308 -4.46 17.87 -20.53
CA CYS A 308 -5.62 18.38 -21.26
C CYS A 308 -5.88 19.88 -21.06
N GLY A 309 -4.94 20.66 -20.50
CA GLY A 309 -5.09 22.09 -20.28
C GLY A 309 -6.02 22.50 -19.12
N ILE A 310 -6.48 21.55 -18.30
CA ILE A 310 -7.32 21.80 -17.13
C ILE A 310 -6.42 21.90 -15.89
N TYR A 311 -6.40 23.08 -15.26
CA TYR A 311 -5.55 23.31 -14.08
C TYR A 311 -5.95 22.41 -12.90
N ALA A 312 -4.99 21.65 -12.39
CA ALA A 312 -5.11 20.83 -11.20
C ALA A 312 -3.79 20.76 -10.43
N GLU A 313 -3.85 20.70 -9.10
CA GLU A 313 -2.67 20.54 -8.23
C GLU A 313 -2.88 19.40 -7.24
N MET A 314 -1.83 18.65 -6.99
CA MET A 314 -1.80 17.65 -5.92
C MET A 314 -1.66 18.29 -4.54
N ASP A 315 -2.51 17.83 -3.63
CA ASP A 315 -2.38 18.12 -2.20
C ASP A 315 -2.00 16.84 -1.43
N TYR A 316 -0.81 16.86 -0.81
CA TYR A 316 -0.24 15.76 -0.03
C TYR A 316 -0.43 15.96 1.49
N ILE A 317 -1.35 16.81 1.90
CA ILE A 317 -1.58 17.08 3.33
C ILE A 317 -2.44 15.94 3.92
N ILE A 318 -3.08 15.56 4.48
CA ILE A 318 -4.00 14.56 5.05
C ILE A 318 -4.16 13.34 4.13
N ILE A 319 -3.20 12.43 4.20
CA ILE A 319 -3.21 11.19 3.40
C ILE A 319 -3.50 10.02 4.33
N PRO A 320 -4.56 9.25 4.05
CA PRO A 320 -4.84 8.05 4.81
C PRO A 320 -3.94 6.88 4.35
N TYR A 321 -3.46 6.12 5.32
CA TYR A 321 -2.72 4.88 5.14
C TYR A 321 -3.40 3.74 5.88
N ALA A 322 -3.15 2.50 5.44
CA ALA A 322 -3.50 1.30 6.17
C ALA A 322 -2.46 0.20 5.97
N ILE A 323 -2.18 -0.56 7.02
CA ILE A 323 -1.41 -1.81 7.01
C ILE A 323 -2.41 -2.95 7.11
N ASN A 324 -2.31 -3.93 6.20
CA ASN A 324 -3.22 -5.07 6.14
C ASN A 324 -2.76 -6.17 7.11
N LEU A 325 -3.32 -6.18 8.31
CA LEU A 325 -3.14 -7.25 9.30
C LEU A 325 -4.51 -7.85 9.66
N TYR A 326 -4.60 -8.62 10.74
CA TYR A 326 -5.88 -9.14 11.22
C TYR A 326 -6.92 -8.02 11.37
N TYR A 327 -6.59 -6.96 12.11
CA TYR A 327 -7.26 -5.66 11.98
C TYR A 327 -6.38 -4.73 11.15
N ASP A 328 -6.99 -3.97 10.28
CA ASP A 328 -6.25 -2.94 9.56
C ASP A 328 -5.73 -1.88 10.54
N VAL A 329 -4.45 -1.54 10.40
CA VAL A 329 -3.84 -0.44 11.15
C VAL A 329 -3.92 0.80 10.26
N ALA A 330 -4.97 1.58 10.42
CA ALA A 330 -5.18 2.78 9.63
C ALA A 330 -4.65 4.03 10.35
N PHE A 331 -4.02 4.93 9.60
CA PHE A 331 -3.49 6.17 10.17
C PHE A 331 -3.44 7.31 9.16
N LEU A 332 -3.44 8.52 9.68
CA LEU A 332 -3.14 9.75 8.95
C LEU A 332 -2.38 10.73 9.84
N SER A 333 -1.65 11.64 9.19
CA SER A 333 -0.96 12.73 9.85
C SER A 333 -1.16 14.01 9.03
N SER A 334 -1.46 15.13 9.70
CA SER A 334 -1.40 16.45 9.08
C SER A 334 0.02 17.01 9.20
N ARG A 335 0.36 18.01 8.37
CA ARG A 335 1.67 18.68 8.44
C ARG A 335 1.89 19.52 9.70
N ASN A 336 0.83 19.81 10.46
CA ASN A 336 0.94 20.58 11.68
C ASN A 336 1.44 19.70 12.82
N GLU A 337 2.75 19.52 12.87
CA GLU A 337 3.40 18.75 13.89
C GLU A 337 3.36 19.42 15.26
N ASN A 338 3.04 18.62 16.28
CA ASN A 338 3.70 18.58 17.60
C ASN A 338 3.19 19.36 18.79
N LYS A 339 2.07 20.07 18.81
CA LYS A 339 1.57 20.55 20.12
C LYS A 339 0.06 20.39 20.20
N GLY A 340 -0.37 19.23 20.66
CA GLY A 340 -1.78 18.93 20.89
C GLY A 340 -1.99 18.13 22.15
N ILE A 341 -3.27 17.98 22.49
CA ILE A 341 -3.71 17.04 23.53
C ILE A 341 -3.88 15.68 22.85
N GLU A 342 -3.38 14.65 23.48
CA GLU A 342 -3.44 13.28 22.99
C GLU A 342 -4.43 12.49 23.84
N GLY A 343 -5.23 11.67 23.17
CA GLY A 343 -6.16 10.74 23.81
C GLY A 343 -6.23 9.44 23.04
N HIS A 344 -6.54 8.36 23.76
CA HIS A 344 -6.79 7.06 23.17
C HIS A 344 -7.93 6.34 23.88
N ILE A 345 -8.63 5.48 23.14
CA ILE A 345 -9.68 4.61 23.65
C ILE A 345 -9.58 3.23 23.02
N PRO A 346 -9.99 2.16 23.73
CA PRO A 346 -10.11 0.84 23.10
C PRO A 346 -11.21 0.87 22.03
N GLY A 347 -11.09 -0.03 21.05
CA GLY A 347 -12.15 -0.28 20.07
C GLY A 347 -13.42 -0.82 20.73
N SER A 348 -14.53 -0.69 20.03
CA SER A 348 -15.82 -1.22 20.49
C SER A 348 -15.99 -2.67 20.04
N ALA A 349 -16.64 -3.49 20.86
CA ALA A 349 -17.15 -4.78 20.43
C ALA A 349 -18.29 -4.57 19.43
N GLY A 350 -18.18 -5.17 18.25
CA GLY A 350 -19.15 -5.06 17.18
C GLY A 350 -18.78 -5.98 16.00
N PRO A 351 -19.28 -5.74 14.79
CA PRO A 351 -18.97 -6.58 13.63
C PRO A 351 -17.47 -6.78 13.44
N GLY A 352 -17.03 -8.05 13.37
CA GLY A 352 -15.61 -8.39 13.19
C GLY A 352 -14.74 -8.33 14.46
N SER A 353 -15.27 -7.85 15.59
CA SER A 353 -14.54 -7.83 16.89
C SER A 353 -15.36 -8.38 18.07
N PHE A 354 -16.59 -8.81 17.85
CA PHE A 354 -17.49 -9.23 18.92
C PHE A 354 -16.88 -10.34 19.79
N TRP A 355 -16.47 -11.42 19.17
CA TRP A 355 -15.89 -12.58 19.87
C TRP A 355 -14.48 -12.30 20.43
N ARG A 356 -13.75 -11.38 19.82
CA ARG A 356 -12.42 -10.97 20.29
C ARG A 356 -12.48 -10.07 21.53
N ALA A 357 -13.66 -9.59 21.89
CA ALA A 357 -13.86 -8.81 23.13
C ALA A 357 -13.54 -9.63 24.39
N LEU A 358 -13.75 -10.96 24.36
CA LEU A 358 -13.38 -11.84 25.47
C LEU A 358 -11.86 -11.88 25.73
N GLU A 359 -11.06 -11.63 24.72
CA GLU A 359 -9.59 -11.53 24.81
C GLU A 359 -9.09 -10.08 25.00
N GLY A 360 -10.01 -9.10 25.07
CA GLY A 360 -9.66 -7.67 25.10
C GLY A 360 -9.11 -7.14 23.78
N MET A 361 -9.31 -7.86 22.68
CA MET A 361 -8.77 -7.56 21.35
C MET A 361 -9.81 -6.87 20.45
N THR A 362 -10.39 -5.76 20.91
CA THR A 362 -11.35 -4.97 20.12
C THR A 362 -10.69 -3.87 19.27
N GLY A 363 -9.39 -3.72 19.41
CA GLY A 363 -8.64 -2.65 18.73
C GLY A 363 -8.34 -1.45 19.64
N ILE A 364 -7.78 -0.41 19.05
CA ILE A 364 -7.46 0.85 19.75
C ILE A 364 -7.53 2.01 18.74
N THR A 365 -8.00 3.17 19.21
CA THR A 365 -7.90 4.43 18.46
C THR A 365 -7.17 5.46 19.30
N LYS A 366 -6.23 6.17 18.68
CA LYS A 366 -5.43 7.24 19.26
C LYS A 366 -5.55 8.48 18.38
N MET A 367 -5.68 9.64 18.98
CA MET A 367 -5.79 10.92 18.27
C MET A 367 -5.00 12.01 19.00
N ASN A 368 -4.39 12.88 18.22
CA ASN A 368 -3.76 14.13 18.69
C ASN A 368 -4.48 15.32 18.07
N VAL A 369 -4.96 16.23 18.92
CA VAL A 369 -5.73 17.43 18.55
C VAL A 369 -4.98 18.68 19.00
N ASN A 370 -4.79 19.64 18.09
CA ASN A 370 -4.10 20.89 18.38
C ASN A 370 -4.98 21.90 19.13
N LYS A 371 -4.38 23.02 19.55
CA LYS A 371 -5.07 24.09 20.29
C LYS A 371 -6.23 24.74 19.52
N ASN A 372 -6.20 24.66 18.20
CA ASN A 372 -7.25 25.20 17.32
C ASN A 372 -8.28 24.13 16.98
N ARG A 373 -8.31 23.02 17.72
CA ARG A 373 -9.25 21.90 17.57
C ARG A 373 -9.13 21.14 16.25
N GLY A 374 -8.07 21.41 15.48
CA GLY A 374 -7.71 20.63 14.30
C GLY A 374 -7.02 19.33 14.66
N VAL A 375 -7.24 18.30 13.88
CA VAL A 375 -6.63 16.99 14.09
C VAL A 375 -5.22 16.97 13.46
N ASN A 376 -4.22 16.66 14.29
CA ASN A 376 -2.84 16.49 13.84
C ASN A 376 -2.53 15.07 13.38
N LYS A 377 -3.02 14.07 14.11
CA LYS A 377 -2.71 12.67 13.87
C LYS A 377 -3.83 11.77 14.37
N ILE A 378 -4.12 10.72 13.62
CA ILE A 378 -5.03 9.64 14.03
C ILE A 378 -4.36 8.30 13.73
N PHE A 379 -4.46 7.38 14.68
CA PHE A 379 -4.24 5.94 14.49
C PHE A 379 -5.51 5.21 14.89
N SER A 380 -5.92 4.24 14.09
CA SER A 380 -7.04 3.37 14.42
C SER A 380 -6.75 1.94 14.00
N ILE A 381 -6.94 1.01 14.93
CA ILE A 381 -6.83 -0.43 14.72
C ILE A 381 -8.19 -1.02 15.06
N SER A 382 -8.94 -1.44 14.05
CA SER A 382 -10.26 -2.07 14.20
C SER A 382 -10.70 -2.71 12.88
N PRO A 383 -11.74 -3.54 12.87
CA PRO A 383 -12.32 -4.06 11.63
C PRO A 383 -12.78 -2.99 10.63
N SER A 384 -13.17 -1.80 11.11
CA SER A 384 -13.69 -0.70 10.28
C SER A 384 -12.68 0.42 10.03
N SER A 385 -11.47 0.36 10.61
CA SER A 385 -10.51 1.47 10.66
C SER A 385 -10.15 2.04 9.28
N ARG A 386 -9.98 1.20 8.27
CA ARG A 386 -9.68 1.61 6.88
C ARG A 386 -10.78 2.49 6.30
N THR A 387 -12.02 2.04 6.43
CA THR A 387 -13.18 2.77 5.90
C THR A 387 -13.41 4.07 6.64
N SER A 388 -13.39 4.03 7.97
CA SER A 388 -13.55 5.23 8.80
C SER A 388 -12.44 6.25 8.51
N MET A 389 -11.18 5.81 8.39
CA MET A 389 -10.07 6.70 8.07
C MET A 389 -10.22 7.39 6.71
N ALA A 390 -10.77 6.71 5.71
CA ALA A 390 -11.02 7.30 4.40
C ALA A 390 -12.05 8.45 4.47
N TYR A 391 -13.16 8.27 5.21
CA TYR A 391 -14.15 9.34 5.42
C TYR A 391 -13.58 10.50 6.22
N ILE A 392 -12.94 10.22 7.34
CA ILE A 392 -12.35 11.24 8.19
C ILE A 392 -11.30 12.06 7.43
N SER A 393 -10.45 11.42 6.65
CA SER A 393 -9.45 12.13 5.84
C SER A 393 -10.09 13.11 4.85
N LYS A 394 -11.22 12.74 4.25
CA LYS A 394 -11.97 13.63 3.34
C LYS A 394 -12.56 14.83 4.10
N LEU A 395 -13.20 14.59 5.24
CA LEU A 395 -13.80 15.65 6.04
C LEU A 395 -12.75 16.63 6.57
N LEU A 396 -11.61 16.13 7.04
CA LEU A 396 -10.49 16.96 7.47
C LEU A 396 -9.89 17.80 6.32
N LYS A 397 -9.83 17.25 5.11
CA LYS A 397 -9.42 18.03 3.91
C LYS A 397 -10.38 19.17 3.58
N GLU A 398 -11.65 19.03 3.90
CA GLU A 398 -12.67 20.06 3.75
C GLU A 398 -12.67 21.09 4.88
N GLY A 399 -11.70 21.00 5.81
CA GLY A 399 -11.51 21.95 6.90
C GLY A 399 -12.34 21.66 8.14
N GLN A 400 -13.01 20.50 8.22
CA GLN A 400 -13.72 20.10 9.42
C GLN A 400 -12.73 19.74 10.54
N GLY A 401 -13.08 20.08 11.79
CA GLY A 401 -12.33 19.77 13.00
C GLY A 401 -13.14 18.90 13.95
N VAL A 402 -12.64 18.68 15.15
CA VAL A 402 -13.33 17.82 16.13
C VAL A 402 -14.70 18.37 16.53
N ASP A 403 -14.91 19.69 16.47
CA ASP A 403 -16.17 20.35 16.84
C ASP A 403 -17.32 19.97 15.90
N ASP A 404 -17.01 19.68 14.64
CA ASP A 404 -18.00 19.27 13.63
C ASP A 404 -18.52 17.85 13.85
N PHE A 405 -17.97 17.12 14.83
CA PHE A 405 -18.37 15.74 15.16
C PHE A 405 -19.20 15.62 16.45
N ASP A 406 -19.63 16.74 17.07
CA ASP A 406 -20.41 16.64 18.32
C ASP A 406 -21.78 16.00 18.09
N ASP A 407 -22.41 16.24 16.97
CA ASP A 407 -23.72 15.69 16.57
C ASP A 407 -23.64 14.54 15.55
N PHE A 408 -22.43 14.03 15.26
CA PHE A 408 -22.24 12.92 14.31
C PHE A 408 -23.00 11.67 14.76
N MET A 409 -23.75 11.07 13.84
CA MET A 409 -24.48 9.82 14.05
C MET A 409 -23.78 8.66 13.34
N GLU A 410 -23.35 7.68 14.12
CA GLU A 410 -22.82 6.43 13.57
C GLU A 410 -23.92 5.44 13.21
N VAL A 411 -23.58 4.48 12.38
CA VAL A 411 -24.43 3.30 12.13
C VAL A 411 -24.16 2.27 13.22
N HIS A 412 -25.18 1.91 13.99
CA HIS A 412 -25.03 0.91 15.07
C HIS A 412 -25.49 -0.48 14.60
N PRO A 413 -24.81 -1.59 14.97
CA PRO A 413 -23.58 -1.64 15.78
C PRO A 413 -22.33 -1.26 14.98
N SER A 414 -21.39 -0.55 15.60
CA SER A 414 -20.13 -0.10 15.00
C SER A 414 -18.93 -0.42 15.89
N THR A 415 -17.80 -0.76 15.26
CA THR A 415 -16.50 -0.88 15.94
C THR A 415 -15.68 0.40 15.87
N ASP A 416 -16.19 1.42 15.17
CA ASP A 416 -15.49 2.69 14.99
C ASP A 416 -15.37 3.48 16.29
N ALA A 417 -14.15 3.68 16.73
CA ALA A 417 -13.84 4.46 17.92
C ALA A 417 -13.35 5.88 17.56
N ILE A 418 -13.10 6.19 16.29
CA ILE A 418 -12.61 7.52 15.86
C ILE A 418 -13.65 8.59 16.21
N TYR A 419 -14.92 8.37 15.82
CA TYR A 419 -15.99 9.34 16.07
C TYR A 419 -16.22 9.58 17.58
N LYS A 420 -16.10 8.51 18.39
CA LYS A 420 -16.23 8.64 19.86
C LYS A 420 -15.14 9.53 20.43
N LEU A 421 -13.92 9.37 19.93
CA LEU A 421 -12.79 10.16 20.37
C LEU A 421 -12.89 11.60 19.85
N MET A 422 -13.38 11.82 18.64
CA MET A 422 -13.68 13.15 18.12
C MET A 422 -14.74 13.88 18.97
N ARG A 423 -15.86 13.22 19.31
CA ARG A 423 -16.88 13.79 20.21
C ARG A 423 -16.35 14.07 21.60
N PHE A 424 -15.45 13.23 22.13
CA PHE A 424 -14.79 13.50 23.39
C PHE A 424 -13.99 14.81 23.32
N PHE A 425 -13.16 14.96 22.29
CA PHE A 425 -12.38 16.18 22.09
C PHE A 425 -13.26 17.40 21.78
N ALA A 426 -14.40 17.24 21.11
CA ALA A 426 -15.36 18.32 20.86
C ALA A 426 -15.91 18.93 22.15
N ARG A 427 -15.99 18.16 23.23
CA ARG A 427 -16.52 18.56 24.56
C ARG A 427 -15.45 18.84 25.62
N PHE A 428 -14.19 18.61 25.25
CA PHE A 428 -13.08 18.83 26.16
C PHE A 428 -12.64 20.30 26.07
N GLU A 429 -12.78 21.06 27.18
CA GLU A 429 -12.37 22.46 27.28
C GLU A 429 -10.86 22.63 27.50
#